data_f45482fc98ca94d9507006d27226af4e
#
_entry.id   f45482fc98ca94d9507006d27226af4e
#
_cell.length_a   1.000
_cell.length_b   1.000
_cell.length_c   1.000
_cell.angle_alpha   90.00
_cell.angle_beta   90.00
_cell.angle_gamma   90.00
#
_symmetry.space_group_name_H-M   'P 1'
#
loop_
_entity.id
_entity.type
_entity.pdbx_description
1 polymer ?
#
loop_
_entity_poly.entity_id
_entity_poly.type
_entity_poly.pdbx_seq_one_letter_code
_entity_poly.pdbx_strand_id
1 'polypeptide(L)'
;MNNVRLGIEKAGSFDSIAFDTWGVDFGLLDEEGNLLEDPVHYRDSRTDGMTGQAKKILPAADLYAATGCQIMGINTLFQLMAVQKQQPELWAKARQLLFMPDCLPMPCAGSGPVKPPSPPPARCWMPAPGAGARPSL
;
A
#
# COMPACT_ATOMS: atom_id res chain seq x y z
N MET A 1 11.69 10.81 -12.55
CA MET A 1 13.08 10.32 -12.58
C MET A 1 14.08 11.40 -12.97
N ASN A 2 13.87 12.15 -14.06
CA ASN A 2 14.82 13.21 -14.49
C ASN A 2 15.13 14.24 -13.40
N ASN A 3 14.14 14.66 -12.59
CA ASN A 3 14.36 15.69 -11.56
C ASN A 3 15.23 15.23 -10.39
N VAL A 4 15.13 13.95 -9.99
CA VAL A 4 16.00 13.37 -8.96
C VAL A 4 17.44 13.32 -9.47
N ARG A 5 17.62 12.87 -10.72
CA ARG A 5 18.94 12.81 -11.37
C ARG A 5 19.59 14.19 -11.48
N LEU A 6 18.83 15.18 -11.94
CA LEU A 6 19.28 16.58 -11.99
C LEU A 6 19.60 17.15 -10.61
N GLY A 7 18.84 16.77 -9.57
CA GLY A 7 19.12 17.16 -8.19
C GLY A 7 20.46 16.61 -7.72
N ILE A 8 20.72 15.32 -7.98
CA ILE A 8 21.99 14.66 -7.66
C ILE A 8 23.15 15.34 -8.38
N GLU A 9 23.02 15.56 -9.67
CA GLU A 9 24.05 16.20 -10.50
C GLU A 9 24.39 17.63 -10.01
N LYS A 10 23.40 18.38 -9.51
CA LYS A 10 23.59 19.75 -9.00
C LYS A 10 24.11 19.80 -7.57
N ALA A 11 23.71 18.88 -6.72
CA ALA A 11 24.09 18.85 -5.31
C ALA A 11 25.51 18.27 -5.08
N GLY A 12 26.04 17.52 -6.05
CA GLY A 12 27.31 16.83 -5.94
C GLY A 12 27.18 15.53 -5.14
N SER A 13 27.42 15.57 -3.83
CA SER A 13 27.22 14.41 -2.95
C SER A 13 26.17 14.70 -1.89
N PHE A 14 25.45 13.67 -1.47
CA PHE A 14 24.55 13.70 -0.31
C PHE A 14 24.60 12.36 0.41
N ASP A 15 24.36 12.37 1.72
CA ASP A 15 24.48 11.19 2.57
C ASP A 15 23.19 10.37 2.63
N SER A 16 22.04 11.01 2.35
CA SER A 16 20.74 10.35 2.40
C SER A 16 19.72 11.01 1.48
N ILE A 17 18.70 10.23 1.11
CA ILE A 17 17.51 10.69 0.39
C ILE A 17 16.28 10.12 1.08
N ALA A 18 15.23 10.92 1.20
CA ALA A 18 13.93 10.49 1.69
C ALA A 18 12.84 10.86 0.71
N PHE A 19 11.78 10.06 0.69
CA PHE A 19 10.61 10.31 -0.14
C PHE A 19 9.40 10.53 0.77
N ASP A 20 8.69 11.61 0.54
CA ASP A 20 7.42 11.91 1.17
C ASP A 20 6.31 11.80 0.13
N THR A 21 5.22 11.11 0.48
CA THR A 21 4.09 10.86 -0.40
C THR A 21 2.78 10.83 0.39
N TRP A 22 1.68 10.57 -0.32
CA TRP A 22 0.38 10.29 0.32
C TRP A 22 0.25 8.80 0.67
N GLY A 23 -0.66 8.50 1.60
CA GLY A 23 -1.02 7.13 1.99
C GLY A 23 -2.00 6.47 1.02
N VAL A 24 -2.38 5.25 1.34
CA VAL A 24 -3.40 4.37 0.77
C VAL A 24 -3.12 3.80 -0.62
N ASP A 25 -2.38 4.48 -1.49
CA ASP A 25 -2.03 3.97 -2.81
C ASP A 25 -0.81 3.05 -2.75
N PHE A 26 -0.76 2.10 -3.67
CA PHE A 26 0.24 1.04 -3.67
C PHE A 26 0.54 0.56 -5.09
N GLY A 27 1.69 -0.06 -5.26
CA GLY A 27 2.04 -0.88 -6.40
C GLY A 27 2.04 -2.36 -6.04
N LEU A 28 1.66 -3.20 -7.01
CA LEU A 28 1.76 -4.66 -6.90
C LEU A 28 2.95 -5.14 -7.72
N LEU A 29 3.75 -6.01 -7.12
CA LEU A 29 4.96 -6.55 -7.75
C LEU A 29 4.84 -8.06 -7.94
N ASP A 30 5.53 -8.54 -8.97
CA ASP A 30 5.72 -9.97 -9.23
C ASP A 30 6.79 -10.60 -8.31
N GLU A 31 7.15 -11.85 -8.57
CA GLU A 31 8.16 -12.60 -7.82
C GLU A 31 9.58 -12.02 -8.03
N GLU A 32 9.83 -11.45 -9.19
CA GLU A 32 11.10 -10.80 -9.55
C GLU A 32 11.22 -9.37 -9.01
N GLY A 33 10.17 -8.82 -8.41
CA GLY A 33 10.13 -7.46 -7.88
C GLY A 33 9.83 -6.39 -8.94
N ASN A 34 9.32 -6.77 -10.11
CA ASN A 34 8.88 -5.83 -11.13
C ASN A 34 7.45 -5.37 -10.84
N LEU A 35 7.18 -4.11 -11.14
CA LEU A 35 5.84 -3.56 -11.01
C LEU A 35 4.93 -4.18 -12.08
N LEU A 36 3.80 -4.74 -11.66
CA LEU A 36 2.85 -5.41 -12.54
C LEU A 36 2.04 -4.45 -13.41
N GLU A 37 1.71 -3.29 -12.84
CA GLU A 37 1.04 -2.18 -13.52
C GLU A 37 1.35 -0.86 -12.80
N ASP A 38 1.08 0.26 -13.44
CA ASP A 38 1.21 1.56 -12.79
C ASP A 38 0.24 1.67 -11.60
N PRO A 39 0.69 2.24 -10.46
CA PRO A 39 -0.19 2.47 -9.30
C PRO A 39 -1.39 3.31 -9.66
N VAL A 40 -2.57 2.87 -9.24
CA VAL A 40 -3.84 3.55 -9.47
C VAL A 40 -4.16 4.46 -8.30
N HIS A 41 -4.55 5.69 -8.61
CA HIS A 41 -4.86 6.70 -7.61
C HIS A 41 -6.14 6.36 -6.82
N TYR A 42 -6.18 6.65 -5.53
CA TYR A 42 -7.29 6.32 -4.61
C TYR A 42 -8.65 6.94 -4.98
N ARG A 43 -8.67 7.95 -5.85
CA ARG A 43 -9.92 8.56 -6.34
C ARG A 43 -10.46 7.88 -7.61
N ASP A 44 -9.82 6.81 -8.05
CA ASP A 44 -10.35 6.01 -9.15
C ASP A 44 -11.67 5.35 -8.78
N SER A 45 -12.58 5.25 -9.73
CA SER A 45 -13.92 4.69 -9.53
C SER A 45 -13.94 3.18 -9.30
N ARG A 46 -12.80 2.49 -9.44
CA ARG A 46 -12.70 1.02 -9.24
C ARG A 46 -13.21 0.56 -7.87
N THR A 47 -13.15 1.44 -6.86
CA THR A 47 -13.62 1.12 -5.50
C THR A 47 -15.11 1.36 -5.28
N ASP A 48 -15.84 1.84 -6.30
CA ASP A 48 -17.27 2.09 -6.18
C ASP A 48 -18.02 0.82 -5.79
N GLY A 49 -18.82 0.92 -4.75
CA GLY A 49 -19.58 -0.20 -4.20
C GLY A 49 -18.78 -1.22 -3.35
N MET A 50 -17.45 -1.14 -3.30
CA MET A 50 -16.62 -2.11 -2.53
C MET A 50 -16.88 -2.05 -1.03
N THR A 51 -17.12 -0.86 -0.47
CA THR A 51 -17.49 -0.72 0.94
C THR A 51 -18.80 -1.45 1.27
N GLY A 52 -19.78 -1.40 0.36
CA GLY A 52 -21.04 -2.13 0.51
C GLY A 52 -20.86 -3.65 0.42
N GLN A 53 -19.94 -4.12 -0.42
CA GLN A 53 -19.62 -5.54 -0.53
C GLN A 53 -18.88 -6.03 0.71
N ALA A 54 -17.92 -5.28 1.20
CA ALA A 54 -17.19 -5.61 2.42
C ALA A 54 -18.12 -5.75 3.63
N LYS A 55 -19.10 -4.86 3.77
CA LYS A 55 -20.09 -4.91 4.85
C LYS A 55 -20.97 -6.18 4.82
N LYS A 56 -21.11 -6.86 3.68
CA LYS A 56 -21.80 -8.14 3.57
C LYS A 56 -20.96 -9.31 4.10
N ILE A 57 -19.63 -9.15 4.10
CA ILE A 57 -18.69 -10.17 4.58
C ILE A 57 -18.39 -9.93 6.06
N LEU A 58 -18.14 -8.68 6.43
CA LEU A 58 -17.82 -8.28 7.80
C LEU A 58 -18.61 -7.00 8.16
N PRO A 59 -19.40 -7.01 9.24
CA PRO A 59 -20.13 -5.83 9.70
C PRO A 59 -19.22 -4.64 9.91
N ALA A 60 -19.74 -3.43 9.64
CA ALA A 60 -18.94 -2.20 9.73
C ALA A 60 -18.35 -1.97 11.13
N ALA A 61 -19.11 -2.34 12.17
CA ALA A 61 -18.66 -2.22 13.56
C ALA A 61 -17.45 -3.13 13.83
N ASP A 62 -17.47 -4.35 13.32
CA ASP A 62 -16.38 -5.32 13.51
C ASP A 62 -15.14 -4.90 12.71
N LEU A 63 -15.33 -4.40 11.49
CA LEU A 63 -14.25 -3.87 10.68
C LEU A 63 -13.60 -2.66 11.38
N TYR A 64 -14.39 -1.76 11.93
CA TYR A 64 -13.88 -0.61 12.68
C TYR A 64 -13.18 -1.06 13.97
N ALA A 65 -13.75 -1.99 14.70
CA ALA A 65 -13.14 -2.53 15.92
C ALA A 65 -11.78 -3.18 15.65
N ALA A 66 -11.66 -3.88 14.52
CA ALA A 66 -10.41 -4.53 14.12
C ALA A 66 -9.33 -3.56 13.64
N THR A 67 -9.70 -2.45 12.99
CA THR A 67 -8.75 -1.57 12.31
C THR A 67 -8.57 -0.21 12.98
N GLY A 68 -9.55 0.26 13.75
CA GLY A 68 -9.61 1.62 14.26
C GLY A 68 -9.78 2.70 13.18
N CYS A 69 -10.01 2.30 11.92
CA CYS A 69 -10.02 3.20 10.78
C CYS A 69 -11.44 3.48 10.29
N GLN A 70 -11.70 4.73 9.93
CA GLN A 70 -12.94 5.10 9.26
C GLN A 70 -13.08 4.31 7.95
N ILE A 71 -14.28 3.80 7.69
CA ILE A 71 -14.59 3.02 6.48
C ILE A 71 -14.85 4.00 5.33
N MET A 72 -13.87 4.13 4.45
CA MET A 72 -13.91 5.02 3.29
C MET A 72 -13.46 4.24 2.04
N GLY A 73 -14.10 4.48 0.89
CA GLY A 73 -13.76 3.81 -0.38
C GLY A 73 -12.29 3.95 -0.80
N ILE A 74 -11.63 5.01 -0.35
CA ILE A 74 -10.22 5.28 -0.64
C ILE A 74 -9.25 4.34 0.10
N ASN A 75 -9.69 3.65 1.17
CA ASN A 75 -8.79 2.82 1.96
C ASN A 75 -8.26 1.65 1.13
N THR A 76 -7.00 1.31 1.35
CA THR A 76 -6.26 0.25 0.63
C THR A 76 -7.02 -1.07 0.57
N LEU A 77 -7.72 -1.45 1.65
CA LEU A 77 -8.55 -2.65 1.69
C LEU A 77 -9.54 -2.71 0.53
N PHE A 78 -10.27 -1.61 0.27
CA PHE A 78 -11.28 -1.58 -0.79
C PHE A 78 -10.66 -1.51 -2.17
N GLN A 79 -9.49 -0.90 -2.30
CA GLN A 79 -8.71 -0.92 -3.53
C GLN A 79 -8.23 -2.35 -3.84
N LEU A 80 -7.72 -3.09 -2.85
CA LEU A 80 -7.33 -4.50 -3.01
C LEU A 80 -8.52 -5.40 -3.36
N MET A 81 -9.69 -5.19 -2.73
CA MET A 81 -10.91 -5.90 -3.10
C MET A 81 -11.31 -5.64 -4.56
N ALA A 82 -11.14 -4.39 -5.02
CA ALA A 82 -11.41 -4.04 -6.41
C ALA A 82 -10.45 -4.76 -7.37
N VAL A 83 -9.15 -4.76 -7.09
CA VAL A 83 -8.14 -5.48 -7.89
C VAL A 83 -8.47 -6.97 -7.93
N GLN A 84 -8.68 -7.60 -6.78
CA GLN A 84 -9.00 -9.03 -6.70
C GLN A 84 -10.21 -9.42 -7.54
N LYS A 85 -11.23 -8.55 -7.57
CA LYS A 85 -12.47 -8.83 -8.28
C LYS A 85 -12.42 -8.49 -9.77
N GLN A 86 -11.81 -7.37 -10.12
CA GLN A 86 -11.85 -6.82 -11.47
C GLN A 86 -10.65 -7.26 -12.31
N GLN A 87 -9.53 -7.60 -11.66
CA GLN A 87 -8.27 -7.98 -12.30
C GLN A 87 -7.70 -9.29 -11.68
N PRO A 88 -8.44 -10.41 -11.75
CA PRO A 88 -8.03 -11.66 -11.10
C PRO A 88 -6.70 -12.20 -11.61
N GLU A 89 -6.36 -11.97 -12.88
CA GLU A 89 -5.09 -12.39 -13.45
C GLU A 89 -3.90 -11.60 -12.90
N LEU A 90 -4.07 -10.30 -12.69
CA LEU A 90 -3.07 -9.45 -12.06
C LEU A 90 -2.90 -9.82 -10.59
N TRP A 91 -4.03 -10.04 -9.89
CA TRP A 91 -4.03 -10.50 -8.50
C TRP A 91 -3.29 -11.82 -8.32
N ALA A 92 -3.46 -12.77 -9.25
CA ALA A 92 -2.79 -14.07 -9.20
C ALA A 92 -1.26 -13.97 -9.36
N LYS A 93 -0.77 -12.96 -10.08
CA LYS A 93 0.67 -12.70 -10.28
C LYS A 93 1.30 -11.90 -9.14
N ALA A 94 0.50 -11.16 -8.40
CA ALA A 94 1.00 -10.31 -7.32
C ALA A 94 1.62 -11.14 -6.19
N ARG A 95 2.83 -10.77 -5.79
CA ARG A 95 3.58 -11.40 -4.68
C ARG A 95 3.92 -10.43 -3.58
N GLN A 96 4.08 -9.16 -3.94
CA GLN A 96 4.41 -8.10 -3.01
C GLN A 96 3.50 -6.88 -3.22
N LEU A 97 3.24 -6.16 -2.14
CA LEU A 97 2.60 -4.85 -2.15
C LEU A 97 3.57 -3.84 -1.56
N LEU A 98 3.80 -2.74 -2.27
CA LEU A 98 4.54 -1.61 -1.75
C LEU A 98 3.65 -0.37 -1.74
N PHE A 99 3.67 0.38 -0.64
CA PHE A 99 3.05 1.70 -0.62
C PHE A 99 3.89 2.70 -1.41
N MET A 100 3.28 3.81 -1.83
CA MET A 100 3.94 4.79 -2.70
C MET A 100 5.31 5.27 -2.21
N PRO A 101 5.56 5.51 -0.89
CA PRO A 101 6.89 5.88 -0.40
C PRO A 101 7.97 4.83 -0.71
N ASP A 102 7.58 3.57 -0.78
CA ASP A 102 8.50 2.45 -1.05
C ASP A 102 8.61 2.17 -2.56
N CYS A 103 7.55 2.45 -3.33
CA CYS A 103 7.57 2.31 -4.79
C CYS A 103 8.46 3.34 -5.48
N LEU A 104 8.46 4.59 -5.01
CA LEU A 104 9.20 5.68 -5.66
C LEU A 104 10.73 5.51 -5.63
N PRO A 105 11.36 4.99 -4.55
CA PRO A 105 12.80 4.73 -4.52
C PRO A 105 13.25 3.57 -5.40
N MET A 106 12.38 2.63 -5.78
CA MET A 106 12.77 1.44 -6.53
C MET A 106 13.67 1.72 -7.73
N PRO A 107 13.34 2.69 -8.60
CA PRO A 107 14.19 3.02 -9.74
C PRO A 107 15.52 3.68 -9.35
N CYS A 108 15.65 4.20 -8.12
CA CYS A 108 16.88 4.83 -7.62
C CYS A 108 17.84 3.80 -6.98
N ALA A 109 17.31 2.64 -6.58
CA ALA A 109 18.08 1.61 -5.90
C ALA A 109 19.03 0.81 -6.83
N GLY A 110 19.01 1.08 -8.15
CA GLY A 110 19.78 0.31 -9.12
C GLY A 110 19.20 -1.08 -9.35
N SER A 111 19.79 -1.84 -10.27
CA SER A 111 19.39 -3.22 -10.60
C SER A 111 19.84 -4.28 -9.58
N GLY A 112 19.98 -3.91 -8.31
CA GLY A 112 20.16 -4.87 -7.23
C GLY A 112 18.80 -5.36 -6.71
N PRO A 113 18.72 -6.57 -6.13
CA PRO A 113 17.51 -7.01 -5.46
C PRO A 113 17.12 -5.93 -4.44
N VAL A 114 15.94 -5.33 -4.63
CA VAL A 114 15.37 -4.43 -3.63
C VAL A 114 15.28 -5.26 -2.36
N LYS A 115 16.15 -4.95 -1.38
CA LYS A 115 16.02 -5.56 -0.07
C LYS A 115 14.59 -5.27 0.36
N PRO A 116 13.77 -6.30 0.65
CA PRO A 116 12.40 -6.05 1.04
C PRO A 116 12.43 -4.98 2.14
N PRO A 117 11.59 -3.93 2.03
CA PRO A 117 11.52 -2.94 3.07
C PRO A 117 11.37 -3.68 4.38
N SER A 118 12.13 -3.27 5.38
CA SER A 118 11.90 -3.76 6.75
C SER A 118 10.40 -3.67 6.96
N PRO A 119 9.71 -4.73 7.42
CA PRO A 119 8.27 -4.70 7.52
C PRO A 119 7.89 -3.37 8.16
N PRO A 120 6.99 -2.58 7.55
CA PRO A 120 6.58 -1.32 8.12
C PRO A 120 6.26 -1.62 9.58
N PRO A 121 6.66 -0.78 10.53
CA PRO A 121 6.34 -1.05 11.91
C PRO A 121 4.84 -1.30 11.92
N ALA A 122 4.43 -2.53 12.20
CA ALA A 122 3.04 -3.03 12.11
C ALA A 122 2.07 -2.24 13.02
N ARG A 123 2.56 -1.15 13.57
CA ARG A 123 1.90 -0.26 14.51
C ARG A 123 0.92 0.72 13.90
N CYS A 124 0.90 0.85 12.57
CA CYS A 124 -0.01 1.84 11.97
C CYS A 124 -1.36 1.26 11.52
N TRP A 125 -1.49 -0.08 11.36
CA TRP A 125 -2.66 -0.65 10.70
C TRP A 125 -3.19 -1.95 11.28
N MET A 126 -2.51 -2.57 12.27
CA MET A 126 -3.04 -3.73 12.96
C MET A 126 -2.85 -3.58 14.47
N PRO A 127 -3.87 -3.78 15.29
CA PRO A 127 -3.67 -4.03 16.70
C PRO A 127 -2.73 -5.24 16.84
N ALA A 128 -1.73 -5.14 17.72
CA ALA A 128 -0.82 -6.24 18.00
C ALA A 128 -1.65 -7.51 18.30
N PRO A 129 -1.27 -8.68 17.76
CA PRO A 129 -1.92 -9.92 18.14
C PRO A 129 -1.77 -10.07 19.67
N GLY A 130 -2.90 -10.06 20.39
CA GLY A 130 -2.94 -10.14 21.86
C GLY A 130 -3.46 -8.91 22.60
N ALA A 131 -3.80 -7.81 21.92
CA ALA A 131 -4.59 -6.75 22.56
C ALA A 131 -6.04 -7.25 22.71
N GLY A 132 -6.25 -8.10 23.70
CA GLY A 132 -7.56 -8.56 24.09
C GLY A 132 -8.48 -7.39 24.39
N ALA A 133 -9.72 -7.51 23.95
CA ALA A 133 -10.80 -6.60 24.30
C ALA A 133 -10.75 -6.30 25.80
N ARG A 134 -10.63 -5.02 26.17
CA ARG A 134 -10.85 -4.63 27.55
C ARG A 134 -12.31 -4.93 27.85
N PRO A 135 -12.62 -5.66 28.94
CA PRO A 135 -14.00 -5.81 29.34
C PRO A 135 -14.56 -4.44 29.68
N SER A 136 -15.72 -4.16 29.15
CA SER A 136 -16.55 -2.99 29.52
C SER A 136 -16.79 -2.99 31.02
N LEU A 137 -16.44 -1.90 31.67
CA LEU A 137 -17.02 -1.48 32.94
C LEU A 137 -18.36 -0.80 32.69
#